data_f687d680a6e43e3d5304c1d5f8013deb
#
_entry.id   f687d680a6e43e3d5304c1d5f8013deb
#
_cell.length_a   1.000
_cell.length_b   1.000
_cell.length_c   1.000
_cell.angle_alpha   90.00
_cell.angle_beta   90.00
_cell.angle_gamma   90.00
#
_symmetry.space_group_name_H-M   'P 1'
#
loop_
_entity.id
_entity.type
_entity.pdbx_description
1 polymer ?
#
loop_
_entity_poly.entity_id
_entity_poly.type
_entity_poly.pdbx_seq_one_letter_code
_entity_poly.pdbx_strand_id
1 'polypeptide(L)'
;SRGLGDVYKRQILERVELKDHMGVCLDTCHVYDAGYDIVDHLDDVLEGFDRVVGLSKLKAVHLNDSKNPFESHKDRHEKIGEGSLGLAAFERIVTHPALAGLPFYLETPNELDGYAKEIALLRGFVK
;
A
#
# COMPACT_ATOMS: atom_id res chain seq x y z
N SER A 1 -7.14 11.69 13.15
CA SER A 1 -5.74 11.91 12.87
C SER A 1 -5.14 10.76 12.08
N ARG A 2 -4.06 11.03 11.40
CA ARG A 2 -3.40 10.05 10.52
C ARG A 2 -2.94 8.79 11.24
N GLY A 3 -2.39 8.94 12.43
CA GLY A 3 -1.86 7.81 13.18
C GLY A 3 -2.89 6.97 13.88
N LEU A 4 -4.12 7.43 13.94
CA LEU A 4 -5.16 6.76 14.73
C LEU A 4 -5.52 5.38 14.21
N GLY A 5 -5.64 5.23 12.88
CA GLY A 5 -5.93 3.94 12.28
C GLY A 5 -4.84 2.90 12.54
N ASP A 6 -3.57 3.34 12.46
CA ASP A 6 -2.43 2.45 12.72
C ASP A 6 -2.33 2.07 14.19
N VAL A 7 -2.65 3.01 15.09
CA VAL A 7 -2.71 2.74 16.54
C VAL A 7 -3.78 1.69 16.82
N TYR A 8 -4.95 1.81 16.22
CA TYR A 8 -6.02 0.82 16.39
C TYR A 8 -5.62 -0.56 15.87
N LYS A 9 -5.00 -0.63 14.70
CA LYS A 9 -4.51 -1.89 14.14
C LYS A 9 -3.50 -2.55 15.07
N ARG A 10 -2.58 -1.79 15.62
CA ARG A 10 -1.61 -2.27 16.58
C ARG A 10 -2.29 -2.82 17.83
N GLN A 11 -3.25 -2.08 18.39
CA GLN A 11 -3.99 -2.50 19.58
C GLN A 11 -4.75 -3.79 19.34
N ILE A 12 -5.37 -3.95 18.17
CA ILE A 12 -6.07 -5.19 17.82
C ILE A 12 -5.07 -6.36 17.79
N LEU A 13 -3.93 -6.18 17.11
CA LEU A 13 -2.91 -7.22 17.03
C LEU A 13 -2.39 -7.63 18.40
N GLU A 14 -2.16 -6.67 19.29
CA GLU A 14 -1.65 -6.94 20.64
C GLU A 14 -2.65 -7.67 21.53
N ARG A 15 -3.95 -7.48 21.29
CA ARG A 15 -5.02 -8.09 22.08
C ARG A 15 -5.44 -9.47 21.60
N VAL A 16 -5.02 -9.85 20.39
CA VAL A 16 -5.39 -11.15 19.85
C VAL A 16 -4.43 -12.23 20.36
N GLU A 17 -4.98 -13.34 20.81
CA GLU A 17 -4.20 -14.44 21.36
C GLU A 17 -3.16 -14.99 20.38
N LEU A 18 -3.47 -15.01 19.08
CA LEU A 18 -2.59 -15.51 18.02
C LEU A 18 -1.87 -14.37 17.26
N LYS A 19 -1.55 -13.29 17.96
CA LYS A 19 -0.96 -12.10 17.33
C LYS A 19 0.30 -12.37 16.50
N ASP A 20 1.10 -13.34 16.89
CA ASP A 20 2.33 -13.70 16.16
C ASP A 20 2.04 -14.37 14.82
N HIS A 21 0.82 -14.83 14.61
CA HIS A 21 0.36 -15.43 13.36
C HIS A 21 -0.45 -14.47 12.51
N MET A 22 -0.60 -13.22 12.94
CA MET A 22 -1.35 -12.19 12.23
C MET A 22 -0.41 -11.22 11.54
N GLY A 23 -0.92 -10.57 10.51
CA GLY A 23 -0.19 -9.55 9.79
C GLY A 23 -1.12 -8.46 9.28
N VAL A 24 -0.52 -7.45 8.70
CA VAL A 24 -1.21 -6.30 8.13
C VAL A 24 -0.95 -6.27 6.64
N CYS A 25 -1.99 -5.94 5.86
CA CYS A 25 -1.86 -5.61 4.44
C CYS A 25 -1.95 -4.10 4.29
N LEU A 26 -1.09 -3.53 3.46
CA LEU A 26 -1.12 -2.11 3.14
C LEU A 26 -1.73 -1.94 1.75
N ASP A 27 -2.81 -1.15 1.65
CA ASP A 27 -3.43 -0.79 0.38
C ASP A 27 -2.98 0.62 0.01
N THR A 28 -2.33 0.76 -1.14
CA THR A 28 -1.74 2.04 -1.56
C THR A 28 -2.79 3.13 -1.80
N CYS A 29 -3.93 2.78 -2.40
CA CYS A 29 -5.03 3.72 -2.57
C CYS A 29 -5.59 4.17 -1.22
N HIS A 30 -5.87 3.20 -0.34
CA HIS A 30 -6.46 3.48 0.96
C HIS A 30 -5.60 4.43 1.80
N VAL A 31 -4.30 4.12 1.95
CA VAL A 31 -3.42 4.95 2.78
C VAL A 31 -3.21 6.33 2.19
N TYR A 32 -3.10 6.43 0.87
CA TYR A 32 -2.97 7.72 0.19
C TYR A 32 -4.22 8.59 0.40
N ASP A 33 -5.39 8.01 0.23
CA ASP A 33 -6.65 8.72 0.43
C ASP A 33 -6.89 9.06 1.91
N ALA A 34 -6.31 8.29 2.81
CA ALA A 34 -6.39 8.56 4.26
C ALA A 34 -5.39 9.64 4.73
N GLY A 35 -4.50 10.12 3.85
CA GLY A 35 -3.59 11.21 4.17
C GLY A 35 -2.15 10.78 4.43
N TYR A 36 -1.76 9.58 4.01
CA TYR A 36 -0.36 9.14 4.09
C TYR A 36 0.27 9.29 2.71
N ASP A 37 1.21 10.22 2.58
CA ASP A 37 1.80 10.56 1.28
C ASP A 37 2.89 9.56 0.88
N ILE A 38 2.47 8.46 0.28
CA ILE A 38 3.38 7.44 -0.23
C ILE A 38 3.96 7.78 -1.59
N VAL A 39 3.52 8.87 -2.20
CA VAL A 39 4.04 9.33 -3.50
C VAL A 39 5.36 10.09 -3.32
N ASP A 40 5.36 11.11 -2.47
CA ASP A 40 6.51 11.98 -2.28
C ASP A 40 7.28 11.70 -0.98
N HIS A 41 6.68 10.99 -0.02
CA HIS A 41 7.24 10.74 1.30
C HIS A 41 7.13 9.28 1.73
N LEU A 42 7.41 8.35 0.80
CA LEU A 42 7.28 6.92 1.07
C LEU A 42 8.12 6.46 2.26
N ASP A 43 9.38 6.92 2.34
CA ASP A 43 10.26 6.53 3.44
C ASP A 43 9.71 6.97 4.79
N ASP A 44 9.17 8.19 4.87
CA ASP A 44 8.61 8.73 6.10
C ASP A 44 7.36 7.94 6.53
N VAL A 45 6.53 7.57 5.56
CA VAL A 45 5.32 6.78 5.83
C VAL A 45 5.71 5.39 6.36
N LEU A 46 6.67 4.73 5.72
CA LEU A 46 7.13 3.41 6.16
C LEU A 46 7.82 3.47 7.52
N GLU A 47 8.58 4.51 7.81
CA GLU A 47 9.19 4.72 9.12
C GLU A 47 8.12 4.90 10.19
N GLY A 48 7.10 5.70 9.91
CA GLY A 48 5.96 5.87 10.82
C GLY A 48 5.21 4.56 11.07
N PHE A 49 5.00 3.78 10.02
CA PHE A 49 4.40 2.46 10.14
C PHE A 49 5.23 1.54 11.03
N ASP A 50 6.55 1.55 10.84
CA ASP A 50 7.46 0.74 11.64
C ASP A 50 7.40 1.09 13.12
N ARG A 51 7.33 2.39 13.44
CA ARG A 51 7.24 2.84 14.84
C ARG A 51 5.94 2.41 15.52
N VAL A 52 4.82 2.44 14.79
CA VAL A 52 3.49 2.20 15.37
C VAL A 52 3.12 0.73 15.35
N VAL A 53 3.31 0.08 14.23
CA VAL A 53 2.87 -1.32 14.01
C VAL A 53 4.06 -2.28 13.98
N GLY A 54 5.14 -1.89 13.34
CA GLY A 54 6.29 -2.73 13.05
C GLY A 54 6.26 -3.27 11.63
N LEU A 55 7.32 -3.02 10.86
CA LEU A 55 7.42 -3.51 9.48
C LEU A 55 7.37 -5.04 9.40
N SER A 56 7.81 -5.73 10.45
CA SER A 56 7.73 -7.19 10.50
C SER A 56 6.28 -7.72 10.45
N LYS A 57 5.31 -6.88 10.78
CA LYS A 57 3.88 -7.22 10.70
C LYS A 57 3.29 -6.98 9.31
N LEU A 58 3.99 -6.27 8.43
CA LEU A 58 3.53 -6.03 7.08
C LEU A 58 3.77 -7.28 6.23
N LYS A 59 2.70 -7.92 5.77
CA LYS A 59 2.78 -9.23 5.10
C LYS A 59 2.44 -9.17 3.61
N ALA A 60 1.76 -8.12 3.17
CA ALA A 60 1.38 -7.98 1.78
C ALA A 60 1.08 -6.52 1.47
N VAL A 61 1.16 -6.17 0.19
CA VAL A 61 0.80 -4.85 -0.30
C VAL A 61 -0.23 -5.00 -1.42
N HIS A 62 -1.34 -4.30 -1.29
CA HIS A 62 -2.33 -4.18 -2.35
C HIS A 62 -2.00 -2.94 -3.16
N LEU A 63 -1.65 -3.14 -4.42
CA LEU A 63 -1.26 -2.06 -5.33
C LEU A 63 -2.47 -1.57 -6.10
N ASN A 64 -2.92 -0.37 -5.76
CA ASN A 64 -4.06 0.28 -6.42
C ASN A 64 -3.77 1.75 -6.57
N ASP A 65 -4.04 2.31 -7.75
CA ASP A 65 -4.03 3.75 -7.91
C ASP A 65 -5.35 4.34 -7.38
N SER A 66 -5.47 5.64 -7.31
CA SER A 66 -6.65 6.30 -6.74
C SER A 66 -7.32 7.20 -7.75
N LYS A 67 -8.66 7.14 -7.80
CA LYS A 67 -9.46 8.05 -8.61
C LYS A 67 -9.52 9.46 -8.03
N ASN A 68 -9.17 9.61 -6.77
CA ASN A 68 -9.35 10.84 -6.01
C ASN A 68 -8.00 11.43 -5.60
N PRO A 69 -7.93 12.73 -5.28
CA PRO A 69 -6.69 13.35 -4.85
C PRO A 69 -6.27 12.90 -3.46
N PHE A 70 -5.06 13.28 -3.08
CA PHE A 70 -4.49 13.00 -1.78
C PHE A 70 -5.44 13.44 -0.65
N GLU A 71 -5.58 12.56 0.34
CA GLU A 71 -6.36 12.82 1.56
C GLU A 71 -7.86 13.05 1.28
N SER A 72 -8.37 12.44 0.22
CA SER A 72 -9.79 12.57 -0.16
C SER A 72 -10.75 11.81 0.77
N HIS A 73 -10.26 10.77 1.44
CA HIS A 73 -11.04 9.84 2.27
C HIS A 73 -12.14 9.09 1.51
N LYS A 74 -11.98 8.94 0.19
CA LYS A 74 -12.99 8.26 -0.65
C LYS A 74 -12.64 6.81 -0.99
N ASP A 75 -11.38 6.45 -0.98
CA ASP A 75 -10.89 5.09 -1.23
C ASP A 75 -11.54 4.41 -2.44
N ARG A 76 -11.31 4.99 -3.63
CA ARG A 76 -11.77 4.44 -4.91
C ARG A 76 -10.57 4.07 -5.77
N HIS A 77 -10.46 2.78 -6.09
CA HIS A 77 -9.34 2.26 -6.87
C HIS A 77 -9.37 2.72 -8.32
N GLU A 78 -8.20 2.97 -8.86
CA GLU A 78 -7.98 3.26 -10.27
C GLU A 78 -6.90 2.34 -10.83
N LYS A 79 -6.85 2.22 -12.14
CA LYS A 79 -5.82 1.44 -12.82
C LYS A 79 -4.44 2.04 -12.58
N ILE A 80 -3.45 1.18 -12.48
CA ILE A 80 -2.07 1.57 -12.20
C ILE A 80 -1.58 2.61 -13.21
N GLY A 81 -1.14 3.75 -12.70
CA GLY A 81 -0.62 4.85 -13.51
C GLY A 81 -1.67 5.80 -14.06
N GLU A 82 -2.96 5.47 -13.91
CA GLU A 82 -4.06 6.29 -14.44
C GLU A 82 -4.74 7.14 -13.38
N GLY A 83 -4.27 7.08 -12.15
CA GLY A 83 -4.82 7.82 -11.03
C GLY A 83 -3.88 8.87 -10.47
N SER A 84 -4.21 9.36 -9.28
CA SER A 84 -3.49 10.44 -8.61
C SER A 84 -2.12 10.03 -8.05
N LEU A 85 -1.88 8.73 -7.80
CA LEU A 85 -0.56 8.28 -7.40
C LEU A 85 0.44 8.34 -8.56
N GLY A 86 0.06 7.79 -9.71
CA GLY A 86 0.88 7.79 -10.91
C GLY A 86 1.91 6.66 -10.96
N LEU A 87 2.37 6.38 -12.16
CA LEU A 87 3.24 5.23 -12.45
C LEU A 87 4.58 5.29 -11.71
N ALA A 88 5.18 6.49 -11.60
CA ALA A 88 6.48 6.65 -10.94
C ALA A 88 6.41 6.26 -9.45
N ALA A 89 5.28 6.52 -8.80
CA ALA A 89 5.09 6.11 -7.41
C ALA A 89 5.10 4.59 -7.27
N PHE A 90 4.46 3.88 -8.18
CA PHE A 90 4.43 2.41 -8.16
C PHE A 90 5.81 1.81 -8.42
N GLU A 91 6.61 2.43 -9.30
CA GLU A 91 7.99 2.00 -9.48
C GLU A 91 8.77 2.09 -8.16
N ARG A 92 8.65 3.21 -7.45
CA ARG A 92 9.31 3.37 -6.15
C ARG A 92 8.82 2.37 -5.11
N ILE A 93 7.52 2.09 -5.10
CA ILE A 93 6.92 1.17 -4.14
C ILE A 93 7.43 -0.26 -4.35
N VAL A 94 7.35 -0.77 -5.58
CA VAL A 94 7.72 -2.17 -5.84
C VAL A 94 9.22 -2.42 -5.77
N THR A 95 10.02 -1.37 -5.90
CA THR A 95 11.49 -1.47 -5.79
C THR A 95 12.03 -1.08 -4.43
N HIS A 96 11.19 -0.61 -3.53
CA HIS A 96 11.64 -0.18 -2.19
C HIS A 96 12.15 -1.39 -1.40
N PRO A 97 13.35 -1.31 -0.80
CA PRO A 97 13.93 -2.45 -0.09
C PRO A 97 13.06 -3.05 1.02
N ALA A 98 12.29 -2.22 1.71
CA ALA A 98 11.40 -2.68 2.77
C ALA A 98 10.18 -3.45 2.26
N LEU A 99 9.83 -3.30 0.97
CA LEU A 99 8.61 -3.86 0.39
C LEU A 99 8.91 -4.93 -0.67
N ALA A 100 10.09 -4.91 -1.29
CA ALA A 100 10.40 -5.72 -2.47
C ALA A 100 10.26 -7.23 -2.26
N GLY A 101 10.39 -7.72 -1.04
CA GLY A 101 10.24 -9.13 -0.73
C GLY A 101 8.82 -9.58 -0.41
N LEU A 102 7.87 -8.65 -0.39
CA LEU A 102 6.48 -8.95 -0.03
C LEU A 102 5.66 -9.32 -1.27
N PRO A 103 4.58 -10.11 -1.10
CA PRO A 103 3.63 -10.30 -2.19
C PRO A 103 2.86 -9.01 -2.46
N PHE A 104 2.64 -8.74 -3.75
CA PHE A 104 1.85 -7.60 -4.21
C PHE A 104 0.58 -8.12 -4.91
N TYR A 105 -0.55 -7.53 -4.60
CA TYR A 105 -1.85 -7.90 -5.16
C TYR A 105 -2.50 -6.69 -5.80
N LEU A 106 -3.29 -6.92 -6.86
CA LEU A 106 -4.02 -5.89 -7.58
C LEU A 106 -5.52 -6.05 -7.34
N GLU A 107 -6.17 -4.93 -7.04
CA GLU A 107 -7.64 -4.86 -6.97
C GLU A 107 -8.13 -3.67 -7.79
N THR A 108 -7.42 -3.35 -8.86
CA THR A 108 -7.75 -2.27 -9.77
C THR A 108 -8.99 -2.63 -10.60
N PRO A 109 -9.71 -1.62 -11.15
CA PRO A 109 -10.95 -1.88 -11.91
C PRO A 109 -10.65 -2.40 -13.32
N ASN A 110 -10.20 -3.64 -13.38
CA ASN A 110 -9.80 -4.33 -14.61
C ASN A 110 -10.54 -5.64 -14.79
N GLU A 111 -10.49 -6.12 -16.02
CA GLU A 111 -10.72 -7.53 -16.34
C GLU A 111 -9.37 -8.24 -16.49
N LEU A 112 -9.37 -9.53 -16.80
CA LEU A 112 -8.15 -10.35 -16.82
C LEU A 112 -7.05 -9.76 -17.70
N ASP A 113 -7.40 -9.26 -18.89
CA ASP A 113 -6.40 -8.66 -19.79
C ASP A 113 -5.73 -7.45 -19.18
N GLY A 114 -6.48 -6.61 -18.48
CA GLY A 114 -5.95 -5.43 -17.79
C GLY A 114 -5.03 -5.80 -16.66
N TYR A 115 -5.39 -6.80 -15.86
CA TYR A 115 -4.53 -7.30 -14.80
C TYR A 115 -3.22 -7.86 -15.36
N ALA A 116 -3.30 -8.63 -16.44
CA ALA A 116 -2.10 -9.18 -17.07
C ALA A 116 -1.14 -8.08 -17.52
N LYS A 117 -1.67 -7.00 -18.10
CA LYS A 117 -0.86 -5.84 -18.52
C LYS A 117 -0.23 -5.14 -17.33
N GLU A 118 -0.97 -4.95 -16.25
CA GLU A 118 -0.45 -4.29 -15.04
C GLU A 118 0.63 -5.14 -14.38
N ILE A 119 0.44 -6.45 -14.30
CA ILE A 119 1.45 -7.35 -13.74
C ILE A 119 2.74 -7.28 -14.57
N ALA A 120 2.64 -7.31 -15.89
CA ALA A 120 3.80 -7.22 -16.77
C ALA A 120 4.53 -5.88 -16.60
N LEU A 121 3.78 -4.78 -16.50
CA LEU A 121 4.32 -3.45 -16.29
C LEU A 121 5.09 -3.37 -14.97
N LEU A 122 4.49 -3.83 -13.88
CA LEU A 122 5.09 -3.78 -12.55
C LEU A 122 6.32 -4.68 -12.45
N ARG A 123 6.27 -5.87 -13.04
CA ARG A 123 7.43 -6.77 -13.09
C ARG A 123 8.58 -6.17 -13.86
N GLY A 124 8.31 -5.33 -14.85
CA GLY A 124 9.34 -4.63 -15.61
C GLY A 124 10.18 -3.68 -14.77
N PHE A 125 9.66 -3.18 -13.66
CA PHE A 125 10.41 -2.33 -12.75
C PHE A 125 11.37 -3.12 -11.86
N VAL A 126 11.08 -4.38 -11.61
CA VAL A 126 11.86 -5.25 -10.71
C VAL A 126 12.73 -6.16 -11.56
N LYS A 127 13.97 -5.78 -11.76
CA LYS A 127 14.91 -6.54 -12.61
C LYS A 127 15.97 -7.25 -11.81
#